data_b63e0e377dec1df099eb59b4651af8b5
#
_entry.id   b63e0e377dec1df099eb59b4651af8b5
#
_cell.length_a   1.000
_cell.length_b   1.000
_cell.length_c   1.000
_cell.angle_alpha   90.00
_cell.angle_beta   90.00
_cell.angle_gamma   90.00
#
_symmetry.space_group_name_H-M   'P 1'
#
loop_
_entity.id
_entity.type
_entity.pdbx_description
1 polymer ?
#
loop_
_entity_poly.entity_id
_entity_poly.type
_entity_poly.pdbx_seq_one_letter_code
_entity_poly.pdbx_strand_id
1 'polypeptide(L)'
;NGAKIVNEVLLNGNPENFKSENIKNIQNEDVQKLDLIANNVFLEYFKNNLEIHGILSEENEKIIEGNSFGKYLIAMDPLDGSSNISVNIPVGSIFSIFKKKNMSVDLCEDDFLIKGKDQECAAYVLYGTSTILIIAFNNEVHGFTLNLKENEYFLTFPNIKIPEEGNIFSINEGNIKSVDKEIFNYVEHCKELNPNGKRTHTGRFIGSL
;
A
#
# COMPACT_ATOMS: atom_id res chain seq x y z
N ASN A 1 -13.90 5.13 0.39
CA ASN A 1 -14.19 6.54 0.03
C ASN A 1 -12.90 7.38 -0.04
N GLY A 2 -12.01 7.35 0.99
CA GLY A 2 -10.75 8.12 0.98
C GLY A 2 -9.94 7.89 -0.30
N ALA A 3 -9.75 6.64 -0.72
CA ALA A 3 -9.04 6.33 -1.96
C ALA A 3 -9.67 6.90 -3.24
N LYS A 4 -11.00 7.11 -3.27
CA LYS A 4 -11.65 7.79 -4.40
C LYS A 4 -11.22 9.25 -4.49
N ILE A 5 -11.10 9.92 -3.33
CA ILE A 5 -10.66 11.33 -3.25
C ILE A 5 -9.17 11.43 -3.62
N VAL A 6 -8.33 10.55 -3.09
CA VAL A 6 -6.90 10.52 -3.46
C VAL A 6 -6.74 10.30 -4.96
N ASN A 7 -7.47 9.35 -5.53
CA ASN A 7 -7.49 9.12 -6.98
C ASN A 7 -7.90 10.37 -7.77
N GLU A 8 -8.93 11.08 -7.33
CA GLU A 8 -9.37 12.32 -7.97
C GLU A 8 -8.29 13.40 -7.92
N VAL A 9 -7.61 13.57 -6.78
CA VAL A 9 -6.51 14.54 -6.62
C VAL A 9 -5.33 14.20 -7.54
N LEU A 10 -4.99 12.91 -7.67
CA LEU A 10 -3.93 12.46 -8.58
C LEU A 10 -4.28 12.71 -10.04
N LEU A 11 -5.53 12.43 -10.45
CA LEU A 11 -6.00 12.61 -11.83
C LEU A 11 -6.18 14.08 -12.22
N ASN A 12 -6.47 14.95 -11.27
CA ASN A 12 -6.65 16.39 -11.55
C ASN A 12 -5.36 17.09 -12.00
N GLY A 13 -4.20 16.46 -11.79
CA GLY A 13 -2.92 16.91 -12.38
C GLY A 13 -2.49 18.33 -12.00
N ASN A 14 -2.91 18.85 -10.84
CA ASN A 14 -2.54 20.19 -10.40
C ASN A 14 -1.02 20.24 -10.12
N PRO A 15 -0.21 21.03 -10.87
CA PRO A 15 1.25 21.07 -10.73
C PRO A 15 1.73 21.41 -9.32
N GLU A 16 0.95 22.16 -8.55
CA GLU A 16 1.29 22.50 -7.17
C GLU A 16 1.29 21.28 -6.24
N ASN A 17 0.53 20.23 -6.57
CA ASN A 17 0.45 19.02 -5.78
C ASN A 17 1.69 18.11 -5.95
N PHE A 18 2.47 18.33 -7.02
CA PHE A 18 3.67 17.53 -7.33
C PHE A 18 4.96 18.14 -6.79
N LYS A 19 4.86 19.18 -5.94
CA LYS A 19 6.02 19.80 -5.31
C LYS A 19 6.39 19.06 -4.04
N SER A 20 7.70 18.87 -3.85
CA SER A 20 8.23 18.41 -2.57
C SER A 20 8.08 19.51 -1.53
N GLU A 21 7.63 19.15 -0.35
CA GLU A 21 7.69 20.01 0.83
C GLU A 21 9.09 19.86 1.47
N ASN A 22 9.61 20.90 2.07
CA ASN A 22 10.90 20.86 2.77
C ASN A 22 10.78 20.20 4.16
N ILE A 23 10.07 19.08 4.22
CA ILE A 23 9.76 18.32 5.43
C ILE A 23 10.19 16.88 5.19
N LYS A 24 10.62 16.18 6.22
CA LYS A 24 10.97 14.77 6.17
C LYS A 24 9.98 13.97 7.00
N ASN A 25 9.61 12.76 6.50
CA ASN A 25 8.81 11.82 7.23
C ASN A 25 9.64 11.06 8.30
N ILE A 26 9.02 10.12 9.01
CA ILE A 26 9.69 9.30 10.04
C ILE A 26 10.86 8.48 9.47
N GLN A 27 10.79 8.10 8.20
CA GLN A 27 11.84 7.36 7.49
C GLN A 27 12.95 8.27 6.92
N ASN A 28 12.89 9.59 7.19
CA ASN A 28 13.82 10.61 6.69
C ASN A 28 13.76 10.82 5.17
N GLU A 29 12.63 10.50 4.55
CA GLU A 29 12.34 10.74 3.13
C GLU A 29 11.71 12.11 2.92
N ASP A 30 11.88 12.69 1.72
CA ASP A 30 11.29 13.99 1.37
C ASP A 30 9.79 13.85 1.13
N VAL A 31 8.99 14.52 1.97
CA VAL A 31 7.52 14.49 1.89
C VAL A 31 7.04 15.29 0.69
N GLN A 32 6.23 14.70 -0.13
CA GLN A 32 5.53 15.37 -1.22
C GLN A 32 4.21 15.97 -0.69
N LYS A 33 3.76 17.04 -1.30
CA LYS A 33 2.47 17.63 -0.92
C LYS A 33 1.30 16.65 -1.02
N LEU A 34 1.38 15.70 -1.96
CA LEU A 34 0.38 14.66 -2.15
C LEU A 34 0.32 13.67 -0.98
N ASP A 35 1.46 13.37 -0.33
CA ASP A 35 1.50 12.53 0.87
C ASP A 35 0.67 13.15 1.98
N LEU A 36 0.84 14.44 2.21
CA LEU A 36 0.07 15.19 3.21
C LEU A 36 -1.43 15.24 2.87
N ILE A 37 -1.77 15.41 1.60
CA ILE A 37 -3.18 15.41 1.17
C ILE A 37 -3.79 14.03 1.40
N ALA A 38 -3.12 12.96 0.96
CA ALA A 38 -3.60 11.60 1.15
C ALA A 38 -3.73 11.25 2.63
N ASN A 39 -2.73 11.60 3.44
CA ASN A 39 -2.75 11.41 4.88
C ASN A 39 -3.97 12.09 5.52
N ASN A 40 -4.18 13.36 5.25
CA ASN A 40 -5.31 14.10 5.81
C ASN A 40 -6.65 13.51 5.40
N VAL A 41 -6.80 13.09 4.14
CA VAL A 41 -8.01 12.43 3.65
C VAL A 41 -8.30 11.15 4.43
N PHE A 42 -7.32 10.27 4.59
CA PHE A 42 -7.54 9.01 5.31
C PHE A 42 -7.75 9.23 6.81
N LEU A 43 -7.00 10.15 7.42
CA LEU A 43 -7.19 10.50 8.83
C LEU A 43 -8.59 11.00 9.12
N GLU A 44 -9.16 11.83 8.25
CA GLU A 44 -10.54 12.31 8.40
C GLU A 44 -11.55 11.15 8.41
N TYR A 45 -11.42 10.20 7.47
CA TYR A 45 -12.30 9.03 7.43
C TYR A 45 -12.14 8.11 8.63
N PHE A 46 -10.91 7.86 9.07
CA PHE A 46 -10.66 6.92 10.14
C PHE A 46 -11.00 7.51 11.52
N LYS A 47 -10.70 8.78 11.78
CA LYS A 47 -11.07 9.45 13.05
C LYS A 47 -12.58 9.52 13.25
N ASN A 48 -13.33 9.67 12.17
CA ASN A 48 -14.80 9.73 12.23
C ASN A 48 -15.46 8.34 12.30
N ASN A 49 -14.67 7.26 12.24
CA ASN A 49 -15.18 5.90 12.35
C ASN A 49 -15.15 5.44 13.83
N LEU A 50 -16.32 5.14 14.38
CA LEU A 50 -16.48 4.76 15.79
C LEU A 50 -15.79 3.43 16.16
N GLU A 51 -15.48 2.58 15.20
CA GLU A 51 -14.79 1.31 15.43
C GLU A 51 -13.25 1.45 15.51
N ILE A 52 -12.71 2.60 15.12
CA ILE A 52 -11.26 2.84 15.11
C ILE A 52 -10.83 3.48 16.43
N HIS A 53 -9.93 2.77 17.13
CA HIS A 53 -9.36 3.22 18.41
C HIS A 53 -8.10 4.06 18.23
N GLY A 54 -7.25 3.69 17.27
CA GLY A 54 -5.99 4.37 17.01
C GLY A 54 -5.49 4.19 15.59
N ILE A 55 -4.72 5.17 15.14
CA ILE A 55 -4.16 5.22 13.79
C ILE A 55 -2.66 5.50 13.90
N LEU A 56 -1.85 4.69 13.22
CA LEU A 56 -0.43 4.89 12.99
C LEU A 56 -0.24 5.18 11.52
N SER A 57 0.27 6.35 11.19
CA SER A 57 0.57 6.74 9.81
C SER A 57 2.06 7.00 9.65
N GLU A 58 2.63 6.65 8.49
CA GLU A 58 4.01 6.97 8.15
C GLU A 58 4.29 8.47 8.21
N GLU A 59 3.31 9.30 7.86
CA GLU A 59 3.41 10.76 7.82
C GLU A 59 3.26 11.44 9.19
N ASN A 60 3.08 10.67 10.27
CA ASN A 60 2.87 11.22 11.61
C ASN A 60 3.83 10.60 12.62
N GLU A 61 4.59 11.46 13.32
CA GLU A 61 5.50 11.03 14.40
C GLU A 61 4.81 10.33 15.57
N LYS A 62 3.54 10.64 15.79
CA LYS A 62 2.77 10.14 16.94
C LYS A 62 1.54 9.38 16.49
N ILE A 63 1.16 8.42 17.29
CA ILE A 63 -0.12 7.75 17.16
C ILE A 63 -1.24 8.78 17.27
N ILE A 64 -2.23 8.61 16.42
CA ILE A 64 -3.42 9.46 16.36
C ILE A 64 -4.55 8.70 17.04
N GLU A 65 -5.10 9.30 18.08
CA GLU A 65 -6.22 8.74 18.79
C GLU A 65 -7.50 8.86 17.96
N GLY A 66 -8.28 7.78 17.96
CA GLY A 66 -9.62 7.69 17.41
C GLY A 66 -10.68 7.68 18.51
N ASN A 67 -11.63 6.76 18.39
CA ASN A 67 -12.68 6.57 19.40
C ASN A 67 -12.18 5.64 20.52
N SER A 68 -12.24 6.08 21.77
CA SER A 68 -11.82 5.29 22.93
C SER A 68 -12.58 3.96 23.12
N PHE A 69 -13.76 3.81 22.52
CA PHE A 69 -14.53 2.57 22.47
C PHE A 69 -14.30 1.76 21.18
N GLY A 70 -13.51 2.26 20.24
CA GLY A 70 -13.14 1.58 19.00
C GLY A 70 -12.34 0.33 19.28
N LYS A 71 -12.50 -0.69 18.47
CA LYS A 71 -11.88 -2.02 18.64
C LYS A 71 -10.67 -2.22 17.76
N TYR A 72 -10.51 -1.41 16.72
CA TYR A 72 -9.51 -1.62 15.69
C TYR A 72 -8.42 -0.55 15.72
N LEU A 73 -7.23 -1.00 15.36
CA LEU A 73 -6.06 -0.16 15.12
C LEU A 73 -5.76 -0.21 13.62
N ILE A 74 -5.39 0.92 13.06
CA ILE A 74 -4.98 1.02 11.65
C ILE A 74 -3.53 1.48 11.60
N ALA A 75 -2.68 0.74 10.92
CA ALA A 75 -1.40 1.22 10.46
C ALA A 75 -1.49 1.46 8.95
N MET A 76 -0.99 2.59 8.47
CA MET A 76 -1.10 2.96 7.07
C MET A 76 0.14 3.70 6.55
N ASP A 77 0.42 3.46 5.28
CA ASP A 77 1.13 4.37 4.41
C ASP A 77 0.10 5.02 3.47
N PRO A 78 -0.15 6.33 3.63
CA PRO A 78 -1.20 7.00 2.87
C PRO A 78 -0.92 7.09 1.37
N LEU A 79 0.36 7.20 0.97
CA LEU A 79 0.73 7.30 -0.44
C LEU A 79 2.15 6.76 -0.70
N ASP A 80 2.29 5.43 -0.70
CA ASP A 80 3.53 4.73 -0.99
C ASP A 80 4.00 4.97 -2.43
N GLY A 81 5.30 5.21 -2.59
CA GLY A 81 5.93 5.46 -3.86
C GLY A 81 5.75 6.88 -4.38
N SER A 82 5.46 7.86 -3.55
CA SER A 82 5.20 9.25 -3.97
C SER A 82 6.35 9.89 -4.78
N SER A 83 7.59 9.47 -4.56
CA SER A 83 8.74 9.87 -5.38
C SER A 83 8.61 9.50 -6.87
N ASN A 84 7.79 8.51 -7.20
CA ASN A 84 7.53 8.05 -8.56
C ASN A 84 6.51 8.92 -9.31
N ILE A 85 5.80 9.80 -8.64
CA ILE A 85 4.76 10.65 -9.24
C ILE A 85 5.35 11.57 -10.30
N SER A 86 6.53 12.12 -10.06
CA SER A 86 7.22 13.02 -10.99
C SER A 86 7.54 12.39 -12.34
N VAL A 87 7.64 11.07 -12.40
CA VAL A 87 7.91 10.29 -13.62
C VAL A 87 6.70 9.48 -14.07
N ASN A 88 5.52 9.76 -13.49
CA ASN A 88 4.23 9.17 -13.87
C ASN A 88 4.19 7.63 -13.70
N ILE A 89 4.86 7.11 -12.70
CA ILE A 89 4.78 5.71 -12.30
C ILE A 89 3.64 5.56 -11.27
N PRO A 90 2.86 4.47 -11.30
CA PRO A 90 1.80 4.22 -10.34
C PRO A 90 2.27 4.30 -8.88
N VAL A 91 1.42 4.81 -8.02
CA VAL A 91 1.59 4.90 -6.56
C VAL A 91 0.45 4.18 -5.86
N GLY A 92 0.55 3.97 -4.56
CA GLY A 92 -0.47 3.25 -3.82
C GLY A 92 -0.72 3.78 -2.42
N SER A 93 -1.76 3.25 -1.77
CA SER A 93 -2.00 3.42 -0.34
C SER A 93 -2.06 2.04 0.31
N ILE A 94 -1.45 1.87 1.47
CA ILE A 94 -1.34 0.57 2.14
C ILE A 94 -1.96 0.66 3.53
N PHE A 95 -2.72 -0.37 3.90
CA PHE A 95 -3.43 -0.42 5.18
C PHE A 95 -3.28 -1.79 5.84
N SER A 96 -3.01 -1.76 7.14
CA SER A 96 -3.03 -2.91 8.03
C SER A 96 -4.01 -2.65 9.15
N ILE A 97 -4.98 -3.55 9.34
CA ILE A 97 -6.01 -3.43 10.35
C ILE A 97 -5.82 -4.53 11.39
N PHE A 98 -5.71 -4.14 12.63
CA PHE A 98 -5.53 -5.02 13.77
C PHE A 98 -6.63 -4.82 14.80
N LYS A 99 -6.86 -5.81 15.63
CA LYS A 99 -7.75 -5.70 16.78
C LYS A 99 -6.95 -5.30 18.02
N LYS A 100 -7.36 -4.27 18.72
CA LYS A 100 -6.76 -3.89 20.00
C LYS A 100 -7.00 -5.00 21.03
N LYS A 101 -5.94 -5.52 21.62
CA LYS A 101 -6.00 -6.67 22.53
C LYS A 101 -6.49 -6.29 23.93
N ASN A 102 -6.07 -5.14 24.43
CA ASN A 102 -6.42 -4.67 25.77
C ASN A 102 -7.12 -3.32 25.72
N MET A 103 -8.42 -3.33 25.94
CA MET A 103 -9.26 -2.13 25.91
C MET A 103 -9.21 -1.31 27.20
N SER A 104 -8.59 -1.84 28.27
CA SER A 104 -8.53 -1.20 29.59
C SER A 104 -7.28 -0.34 29.79
N VAL A 105 -6.40 -0.28 28.80
CA VAL A 105 -5.14 0.47 28.83
C VAL A 105 -5.17 1.54 27.75
N ASP A 106 -4.61 2.71 28.06
CA ASP A 106 -4.44 3.79 27.11
C ASP A 106 -3.67 3.32 25.86
N LEU A 107 -3.92 3.99 24.76
CA LEU A 107 -3.28 3.69 23.46
C LEU A 107 -1.78 3.99 23.53
N CYS A 108 -0.94 3.03 23.12
CA CYS A 108 0.50 3.20 23.09
C CYS A 108 1.11 2.50 21.85
N GLU A 109 2.39 2.75 21.59
CA GLU A 109 3.11 2.18 20.45
C GLU A 109 3.13 0.65 20.44
N ASP A 110 3.23 0.04 21.63
CA ASP A 110 3.22 -1.43 21.77
C ASP A 110 1.92 -2.08 21.27
N ASP A 111 0.81 -1.33 21.24
CA ASP A 111 -0.45 -1.82 20.69
C ASP A 111 -0.35 -2.12 19.17
N PHE A 112 0.59 -1.48 18.46
CA PHE A 112 0.84 -1.70 17.02
C PHE A 112 1.92 -2.74 16.74
N LEU A 113 2.69 -3.17 17.75
CA LEU A 113 3.71 -4.22 17.61
C LEU A 113 3.06 -5.62 17.54
N ILE A 114 2.21 -5.81 16.57
CA ILE A 114 1.45 -7.04 16.33
C ILE A 114 2.07 -7.79 15.15
N LYS A 115 2.16 -9.11 15.26
CA LYS A 115 2.66 -9.94 14.15
C LYS A 115 1.74 -9.81 12.94
N GLY A 116 2.30 -9.70 11.73
CA GLY A 116 1.52 -9.56 10.49
C GLY A 116 0.49 -10.67 10.27
N LYS A 117 0.75 -11.90 10.73
CA LYS A 117 -0.22 -13.01 10.67
C LYS A 117 -1.47 -12.82 11.53
N ASP A 118 -1.44 -11.89 12.48
CA ASP A 118 -2.52 -11.57 13.41
C ASP A 118 -3.33 -10.34 12.92
N GLN A 119 -3.13 -9.91 11.67
CA GLN A 119 -3.96 -8.90 11.02
C GLN A 119 -5.39 -9.42 10.84
N GLU A 120 -6.36 -8.57 11.14
CA GLU A 120 -7.77 -8.84 10.83
C GLU A 120 -8.05 -8.59 9.34
N CYS A 121 -7.40 -7.57 8.79
CA CYS A 121 -7.53 -7.21 7.38
C CYS A 121 -6.26 -6.51 6.90
N ALA A 122 -5.85 -6.80 5.70
CA ALA A 122 -4.83 -6.03 4.98
C ALA A 122 -5.43 -5.54 3.66
N ALA A 123 -5.09 -4.32 3.27
CA ALA A 123 -5.57 -3.77 2.01
C ALA A 123 -4.52 -2.85 1.39
N TYR A 124 -4.56 -2.76 0.07
CA TYR A 124 -3.87 -1.69 -0.64
C TYR A 124 -4.70 -1.18 -1.81
N VAL A 125 -4.48 0.07 -2.15
CA VAL A 125 -5.03 0.70 -3.36
C VAL A 125 -3.88 1.02 -4.28
N LEU A 126 -3.98 0.61 -5.54
CA LEU A 126 -3.03 0.97 -6.60
C LEU A 126 -3.67 2.01 -7.51
N TYR A 127 -3.04 3.18 -7.61
CA TYR A 127 -3.44 4.28 -8.50
C TYR A 127 -2.61 4.21 -9.78
N GLY A 128 -3.13 3.52 -10.80
CA GLY A 128 -2.47 3.33 -12.09
C GLY A 128 -3.41 3.64 -13.26
N THR A 129 -3.30 2.89 -14.33
CA THR A 129 -4.20 2.99 -15.50
C THR A 129 -5.67 2.73 -15.13
N SER A 130 -5.88 2.01 -14.05
CA SER A 130 -7.14 1.90 -13.33
C SER A 130 -6.83 1.92 -11.83
N THR A 131 -7.78 2.39 -11.01
CA THR A 131 -7.63 2.33 -9.56
C THR A 131 -8.17 1.00 -9.05
N ILE A 132 -7.28 0.21 -8.47
CA ILE A 132 -7.59 -1.14 -7.99
C ILE A 132 -7.39 -1.17 -6.48
N LEU A 133 -8.40 -1.67 -5.77
CA LEU A 133 -8.36 -1.96 -4.34
C LEU A 133 -8.24 -3.47 -4.15
N ILE A 134 -7.21 -3.93 -3.48
CA ILE A 134 -7.06 -5.32 -3.05
C ILE A 134 -7.31 -5.40 -1.55
N ILE A 135 -8.11 -6.36 -1.14
CA ILE A 135 -8.42 -6.61 0.28
C ILE A 135 -8.19 -8.09 0.59
N ALA A 136 -7.42 -8.34 1.65
CA ALA A 136 -7.25 -9.64 2.27
C ALA A 136 -8.01 -9.65 3.60
N PHE A 137 -8.99 -10.53 3.72
CA PHE A 137 -9.87 -10.66 4.88
C PHE A 137 -10.43 -12.09 4.96
N ASN A 138 -10.51 -12.67 6.16
CA ASN A 138 -11.03 -14.03 6.38
C ASN A 138 -10.35 -15.11 5.51
N ASN A 139 -9.03 -15.05 5.32
CA ASN A 139 -8.25 -15.96 4.47
C ASN A 139 -8.63 -15.92 2.97
N GLU A 140 -9.35 -14.90 2.54
CA GLU A 140 -9.66 -14.65 1.14
C GLU A 140 -9.04 -13.34 0.69
N VAL A 141 -8.71 -13.25 -0.60
CA VAL A 141 -8.19 -12.03 -1.24
C VAL A 141 -9.06 -11.69 -2.42
N HIS A 142 -9.54 -10.46 -2.43
CA HIS A 142 -10.41 -9.95 -3.49
C HIS A 142 -9.88 -8.63 -4.03
N GLY A 143 -10.06 -8.44 -5.34
CA GLY A 143 -9.70 -7.20 -6.03
C GLY A 143 -10.91 -6.50 -6.64
N PHE A 144 -10.96 -5.20 -6.44
CA PHE A 144 -12.04 -4.33 -6.89
C PHE A 144 -11.48 -3.22 -7.77
N THR A 145 -12.14 -2.91 -8.86
CA THR A 145 -11.76 -1.81 -9.74
C THR A 145 -12.74 -0.65 -9.60
N LEU A 146 -12.22 0.56 -9.47
CA LEU A 146 -13.03 1.77 -9.41
C LEU A 146 -13.59 2.12 -10.80
N ASN A 147 -14.90 2.17 -10.92
CA ASN A 147 -15.60 2.75 -12.05
C ASN A 147 -15.75 4.26 -11.82
N LEU A 148 -15.04 5.06 -12.60
CA LEU A 148 -15.03 6.52 -12.44
C LEU A 148 -16.39 7.19 -12.78
N LYS A 149 -17.21 6.57 -13.65
CA LYS A 149 -18.51 7.12 -14.02
C LYS A 149 -19.53 6.98 -12.90
N GLU A 150 -19.53 5.82 -12.26
CA GLU A 150 -20.46 5.50 -11.18
C GLU A 150 -19.90 5.85 -9.82
N ASN A 151 -18.59 6.16 -9.76
CA ASN A 151 -17.81 6.40 -8.55
C ASN A 151 -17.99 5.26 -7.53
N GLU A 152 -17.97 4.00 -8.01
CA GLU A 152 -18.14 2.80 -7.22
C GLU A 152 -17.08 1.75 -7.55
N TYR A 153 -16.72 0.94 -6.53
CA TYR A 153 -15.84 -0.19 -6.70
C TYR A 153 -16.62 -1.45 -7.07
N PHE A 154 -16.21 -2.10 -8.16
CA PHE A 154 -16.79 -3.36 -8.62
C PHE A 154 -15.82 -4.51 -8.39
N LEU A 155 -16.29 -5.62 -7.87
CA LEU A 155 -15.50 -6.84 -7.71
C LEU A 155 -15.08 -7.37 -9.08
N THR A 156 -13.80 -7.19 -9.43
CA THR A 156 -13.22 -7.63 -10.71
C THR A 156 -12.35 -8.86 -10.60
N PHE A 157 -11.75 -9.07 -9.44
CA PHE A 157 -10.85 -10.18 -9.17
C PHE A 157 -11.30 -10.92 -7.90
N PRO A 158 -12.29 -11.84 -8.01
CA PRO A 158 -12.75 -12.62 -6.86
C PRO A 158 -11.73 -13.70 -6.51
N ASN A 159 -11.51 -13.91 -5.21
CA ASN A 159 -10.75 -15.05 -4.66
C ASN A 159 -9.37 -15.22 -5.33
N ILE A 160 -8.56 -14.16 -5.29
CA ILE A 160 -7.19 -14.16 -5.83
C ILE A 160 -6.37 -15.20 -5.08
N LYS A 161 -5.67 -16.06 -5.83
CA LYS A 161 -4.76 -17.07 -5.29
C LYS A 161 -3.42 -17.02 -5.98
N ILE A 162 -2.38 -17.31 -5.23
CA ILE A 162 -1.04 -17.51 -5.80
C ILE A 162 -1.10 -18.81 -6.61
N PRO A 163 -0.69 -18.81 -7.89
CA PRO A 163 -0.63 -20.03 -8.69
C PRO A 163 0.42 -21.00 -8.13
N GLU A 164 0.23 -22.30 -8.34
CA GLU A 164 1.21 -23.32 -7.91
C GLU A 164 2.57 -23.14 -8.62
N GLU A 165 2.53 -22.77 -9.88
CA GLU A 165 3.72 -22.44 -10.69
C GLU A 165 3.64 -21.00 -11.19
N GLY A 166 4.67 -20.21 -10.90
CA GLY A 166 4.83 -18.85 -11.40
C GLY A 166 5.74 -18.78 -12.60
N ASN A 167 5.38 -17.96 -13.58
CA ASN A 167 6.21 -17.66 -14.75
C ASN A 167 6.48 -16.16 -14.92
N ILE A 168 6.20 -15.38 -13.87
CA ILE A 168 6.45 -13.94 -13.81
C ILE A 168 7.27 -13.67 -12.57
N PHE A 169 8.31 -12.87 -12.69
CA PHE A 169 9.07 -12.35 -11.55
C PHE A 169 9.23 -10.84 -11.67
N SER A 170 9.40 -10.19 -10.54
CA SER A 170 9.71 -8.77 -10.44
C SER A 170 10.69 -8.52 -9.30
N ILE A 171 11.73 -7.75 -9.58
CA ILE A 171 12.72 -7.32 -8.60
C ILE A 171 13.33 -6.01 -9.07
N ASN A 172 13.73 -5.15 -8.14
CA ASN A 172 14.54 -3.98 -8.46
C ASN A 172 15.99 -4.41 -8.77
N GLU A 173 16.29 -4.62 -10.05
CA GLU A 173 17.62 -5.05 -10.50
C GLU A 173 18.71 -3.98 -10.27
N GLY A 174 18.34 -2.72 -10.01
CA GLY A 174 19.30 -1.69 -9.61
C GLY A 174 20.09 -2.06 -8.34
N ASN A 175 19.47 -2.83 -7.46
CA ASN A 175 20.05 -3.30 -6.21
C ASN A 175 20.57 -4.75 -6.25
N ILE A 176 20.57 -5.39 -7.41
CA ILE A 176 20.87 -6.83 -7.54
C ILE A 176 22.26 -7.24 -6.99
N LYS A 177 23.21 -6.31 -6.95
CA LYS A 177 24.56 -6.58 -6.40
C LYS A 177 24.60 -6.59 -4.88
N SER A 178 23.59 -6.07 -4.21
CA SER A 178 23.49 -6.01 -2.74
C SER A 178 22.54 -7.06 -2.14
N VAL A 179 21.88 -7.87 -2.99
CA VAL A 179 21.04 -8.96 -2.50
C VAL A 179 21.86 -10.20 -2.18
N ASP A 180 21.30 -11.08 -1.36
CA ASP A 180 21.92 -12.36 -1.03
C ASP A 180 22.16 -13.22 -2.28
N LYS A 181 23.21 -14.02 -2.26
CA LYS A 181 23.62 -14.85 -3.39
C LYS A 181 22.52 -15.79 -3.87
N GLU A 182 21.71 -16.28 -2.98
CA GLU A 182 20.58 -17.16 -3.26
C GLU A 182 19.51 -16.43 -4.08
N ILE A 183 19.20 -15.20 -3.74
CA ILE A 183 18.26 -14.34 -4.48
C ILE A 183 18.83 -14.04 -5.87
N PHE A 184 20.12 -13.66 -5.94
CA PHE A 184 20.79 -13.44 -7.22
C PHE A 184 20.71 -14.66 -8.12
N ASN A 185 21.04 -15.84 -7.62
CA ASN A 185 20.99 -17.10 -8.38
C ASN A 185 19.57 -17.43 -8.86
N TYR A 186 18.56 -17.18 -8.04
CA TYR A 186 17.16 -17.36 -8.42
C TYR A 186 16.76 -16.43 -9.57
N VAL A 187 17.14 -15.16 -9.51
CA VAL A 187 16.86 -14.19 -10.57
C VAL A 187 17.54 -14.59 -11.89
N GLU A 188 18.82 -15.02 -11.83
CA GLU A 188 19.53 -15.50 -13.01
C GLU A 188 18.85 -16.76 -13.58
N HIS A 189 18.44 -17.70 -12.74
CA HIS A 189 17.64 -18.85 -13.18
C HIS A 189 16.35 -18.43 -13.91
N CYS A 190 15.62 -17.43 -13.39
CA CYS A 190 14.43 -16.91 -14.04
C CYS A 190 14.70 -16.28 -15.43
N LYS A 191 15.94 -15.83 -15.67
CA LYS A 191 16.36 -15.25 -16.96
C LYS A 191 16.84 -16.29 -17.98
N GLU A 192 17.10 -17.53 -17.57
CA GLU A 192 17.57 -18.58 -18.44
C GLU A 192 16.57 -18.87 -19.57
N LEU A 193 17.12 -19.27 -20.71
CA LEU A 193 16.33 -19.73 -21.83
C LEU A 193 16.18 -21.26 -21.74
N ASN A 194 15.00 -21.76 -22.11
CA ASN A 194 14.79 -23.18 -22.29
C ASN A 194 15.57 -23.71 -23.49
N PRO A 195 15.68 -25.04 -23.73
CA PRO A 195 16.40 -25.63 -24.86
C PRO A 195 15.93 -25.14 -26.25
N ASN A 196 14.72 -24.58 -26.34
CA ASN A 196 14.18 -24.00 -27.58
C ASN A 196 14.47 -22.49 -27.71
N GLY A 197 15.30 -21.92 -26.86
CA GLY A 197 15.67 -20.50 -26.88
C GLY A 197 14.56 -19.55 -26.39
N LYS A 198 13.50 -20.07 -25.75
CA LYS A 198 12.40 -19.24 -25.20
C LYS A 198 12.61 -19.02 -23.71
N ARG A 199 12.25 -17.84 -23.23
CA ARG A 199 12.23 -17.53 -21.78
C ARG A 199 11.19 -18.38 -21.06
N THR A 200 11.57 -18.93 -19.93
CA THR A 200 10.67 -19.66 -19.04
C THR A 200 9.87 -18.71 -18.16
N HIS A 201 10.47 -17.59 -17.79
CA HIS A 201 9.84 -16.56 -16.95
C HIS A 201 9.88 -15.20 -17.65
N THR A 202 8.87 -14.38 -17.39
CA THR A 202 8.78 -13.00 -17.85
C THR A 202 9.13 -12.06 -16.70
N GLY A 203 10.20 -11.29 -16.85
CA GLY A 203 10.50 -10.18 -15.93
C GLY A 203 9.47 -9.06 -16.11
N ARG A 204 8.92 -8.57 -15.02
CA ARG A 204 8.13 -7.35 -14.96
C ARG A 204 8.90 -6.30 -14.17
N PHE A 205 9.02 -5.13 -14.76
CA PHE A 205 9.47 -3.97 -13.99
C PHE A 205 8.25 -3.40 -13.28
N ILE A 206 8.31 -3.39 -11.96
CA ILE A 206 7.35 -2.68 -11.11
C ILE A 206 8.15 -1.55 -10.50
N GLY A 207 7.69 -0.30 -10.66
CA GLY A 207 8.21 0.79 -9.87
C GLY A 207 8.07 0.42 -8.40
N SER A 208 8.98 0.86 -7.56
CA SER A 208 8.91 0.55 -6.14
C SER A 208 7.56 1.01 -5.57
N LEU A 209 6.77 0.07 -5.19
CA LEU A 209 5.78 0.18 -4.16
C LEU A 209 6.38 -0.48 -2.95
#